data_7bbf750d85cf2108ab5460d28a78724e
#
_entry.id   7bbf750d85cf2108ab5460d28a78724e
#
_cell.length_a   1.000
_cell.length_b   1.000
_cell.length_c   1.000
_cell.angle_alpha   90.00
_cell.angle_beta   90.00
_cell.angle_gamma   90.00
#
_symmetry.space_group_name_H-M   'P 1'
#
loop_
_entity.id
_entity.type
_entity.pdbx_description
1 polymer ?
#
loop_
_entity_poly.entity_id
_entity_poly.type
_entity_poly.pdbx_seq_one_letter_code
_entity_poly.pdbx_strand_id
1 'polypeptide(L)'
;MLMSREKIGQLFMVGFEGTSVTPDLAAFMKEYKPGGVILFSRNLESIEQIVELTNALQACSPHAPLLISIDQEGGRVSRLPKTFTIFPPCDVLGRCNSSELAYAAAATIAKELRAVGINMNMSPVLDVNCNPANPVIGDRAFGSTPGPVCELGLATIGGLQDSRVVACGKHFPGHGDTTVDSHKELPVVTASKERLEQVEFPPFRQATAHGVAALM
;
A
#
# COMPACT_ATOMS: atom_id res chain seq x y z
N MET A 1 -5.68 10.72 -30.47
CA MET A 1 -6.71 9.70 -30.21
C MET A 1 -7.32 10.01 -28.86
N LEU A 2 -8.58 10.46 -28.82
CA LEU A 2 -9.28 10.76 -27.55
C LEU A 2 -9.45 9.45 -26.78
N MET A 3 -9.08 9.47 -25.50
CA MET A 3 -9.33 8.32 -24.60
C MET A 3 -10.84 8.11 -24.44
N SER A 4 -11.31 6.86 -24.56
CA SER A 4 -12.72 6.54 -24.27
C SER A 4 -13.02 6.73 -22.77
N ARG A 5 -14.27 7.01 -22.39
CA ARG A 5 -14.72 7.09 -20.98
C ARG A 5 -14.25 5.88 -20.18
N GLU A 6 -14.32 4.69 -20.76
CA GLU A 6 -13.89 3.45 -20.12
C GLU A 6 -12.39 3.42 -19.78
N LYS A 7 -11.53 3.96 -20.66
CA LYS A 7 -10.10 4.06 -20.38
C LYS A 7 -9.79 5.09 -19.31
N ILE A 8 -10.58 6.16 -19.22
CA ILE A 8 -10.43 7.18 -18.17
C ILE A 8 -10.77 6.58 -16.81
N GLY A 9 -11.88 5.83 -16.71
CA GLY A 9 -12.26 5.15 -15.47
C GLY A 9 -11.16 4.24 -14.92
N GLN A 10 -10.47 3.50 -15.78
CA GLN A 10 -9.37 2.61 -15.39
C GLN A 10 -8.18 3.32 -14.73
N LEU A 11 -8.07 4.65 -14.81
CA LEU A 11 -7.03 5.44 -14.15
C LEU A 11 -7.35 5.76 -12.69
N PHE A 12 -8.55 5.43 -12.22
CA PHE A 12 -9.00 5.76 -10.86
C PHE A 12 -9.07 4.52 -9.98
N MET A 13 -8.63 4.70 -8.74
CA MET A 13 -8.89 3.82 -7.62
C MET A 13 -9.77 4.59 -6.63
N VAL A 14 -10.91 4.01 -6.25
CA VAL A 14 -11.94 4.70 -5.47
C VAL A 14 -12.21 4.01 -4.14
N GLY A 15 -12.49 4.78 -3.10
CA GLY A 15 -13.04 4.30 -1.84
C GLY A 15 -14.56 4.43 -1.82
N PHE A 16 -15.21 3.70 -0.91
CA PHE A 16 -16.67 3.76 -0.73
C PHE A 16 -17.03 3.55 0.74
N GLU A 17 -18.30 3.77 1.09
CA GLU A 17 -18.85 3.54 2.41
C GLU A 17 -19.60 2.21 2.48
N GLY A 18 -19.55 1.58 3.66
CA GLY A 18 -20.27 0.33 3.95
C GLY A 18 -19.48 -0.94 3.68
N THR A 19 -20.10 -2.06 4.04
CA THR A 19 -19.49 -3.40 4.09
C THR A 19 -20.01 -4.34 2.99
N SER A 20 -20.82 -3.80 2.06
CA SER A 20 -21.40 -4.53 0.94
C SER A 20 -21.53 -3.66 -0.32
N VAL A 21 -21.67 -4.29 -1.48
CA VAL A 21 -21.93 -3.60 -2.74
C VAL A 21 -23.40 -3.21 -2.80
N THR A 22 -23.70 -1.93 -2.60
CA THR A 22 -25.06 -1.38 -2.74
C THR A 22 -25.45 -1.24 -4.22
N PRO A 23 -26.77 -1.12 -4.55
CA PRO A 23 -27.21 -0.83 -5.90
C PRO A 23 -26.55 0.42 -6.51
N ASP A 24 -26.36 1.48 -5.72
CA ASP A 24 -25.73 2.73 -6.17
C ASP A 24 -24.24 2.51 -6.47
N LEU A 25 -23.50 1.78 -5.63
CA LEU A 25 -22.11 1.42 -5.89
C LEU A 25 -22.01 0.55 -7.15
N ALA A 26 -22.89 -0.43 -7.32
CA ALA A 26 -22.90 -1.27 -8.51
C ALA A 26 -23.17 -0.45 -9.78
N ALA A 27 -24.10 0.50 -9.75
CA ALA A 27 -24.39 1.42 -10.85
C ALA A 27 -23.17 2.29 -11.17
N PHE A 28 -22.51 2.86 -10.16
CA PHE A 28 -21.28 3.63 -10.30
C PHE A 28 -20.16 2.81 -10.96
N MET A 29 -19.91 1.61 -10.46
CA MET A 29 -18.88 0.71 -11.00
C MET A 29 -19.13 0.36 -12.47
N LYS A 30 -20.39 0.12 -12.83
CA LYS A 30 -20.81 -0.18 -14.20
C LYS A 30 -20.64 1.02 -15.13
N GLU A 31 -20.98 2.22 -14.67
CA GLU A 31 -20.93 3.45 -15.48
C GLU A 31 -19.49 3.93 -15.68
N TYR A 32 -18.71 4.06 -14.59
CA TYR A 32 -17.39 4.69 -14.61
C TYR A 32 -16.25 3.70 -14.82
N LYS A 33 -16.44 2.42 -14.53
CA LYS A 33 -15.47 1.33 -14.70
C LYS A 33 -14.09 1.66 -14.11
N PRO A 34 -14.01 1.98 -12.79
CA PRO A 34 -12.73 2.28 -12.16
C PRO A 34 -11.76 1.10 -12.27
N GLY A 35 -10.45 1.37 -12.31
CA GLY A 35 -9.40 0.35 -12.35
C GLY A 35 -9.20 -0.34 -11.03
N GLY A 36 -9.61 0.26 -9.92
CA GLY A 36 -9.47 -0.33 -8.60
C GLY A 36 -10.39 0.28 -7.55
N VAL A 37 -10.41 -0.41 -6.41
CA VAL A 37 -11.01 0.07 -5.17
C VAL A 37 -10.01 -0.04 -4.04
N ILE A 38 -10.11 0.85 -3.05
CA ILE A 38 -9.34 0.80 -1.81
C ILE A 38 -10.26 0.55 -0.63
N LEU A 39 -9.94 -0.45 0.18
CA LEU A 39 -10.67 -0.84 1.38
C LEU A 39 -10.03 -0.22 2.62
N PHE A 40 -10.87 0.27 3.50
CA PHE A 40 -10.50 0.78 4.82
C PHE A 40 -11.17 -0.07 5.92
N SER A 41 -10.78 0.11 7.18
CA SER A 41 -11.36 -0.64 8.29
C SER A 41 -12.89 -0.57 8.36
N ARG A 42 -13.49 0.54 7.89
CA ARG A 42 -14.95 0.72 7.82
C ARG A 42 -15.65 -0.22 6.84
N ASN A 43 -14.89 -0.88 5.97
CA ASN A 43 -15.43 -1.82 4.99
C ASN A 43 -15.28 -3.29 5.42
N LEU A 44 -14.64 -3.56 6.58
CA LEU A 44 -14.15 -4.89 6.96
C LEU A 44 -14.68 -5.30 8.34
N GLU A 45 -15.44 -6.41 8.42
CA GLU A 45 -16.05 -6.90 9.66
C GLU A 45 -15.59 -8.31 10.01
N SER A 46 -15.77 -9.27 9.11
CA SER A 46 -15.38 -10.68 9.31
C SER A 46 -14.74 -11.25 8.03
N ILE A 47 -14.09 -12.40 8.15
CA ILE A 47 -13.48 -13.09 7.01
C ILE A 47 -14.52 -13.35 5.93
N GLU A 48 -15.68 -13.89 6.30
CA GLU A 48 -16.77 -14.23 5.40
C GLU A 48 -17.31 -12.99 4.69
N GLN A 49 -17.56 -11.91 5.44
CA GLN A 49 -18.03 -10.65 4.87
C GLN A 49 -17.02 -10.06 3.88
N ILE A 50 -15.72 -10.10 4.18
CA ILE A 50 -14.69 -9.57 3.28
C ILE A 50 -14.65 -10.39 1.98
N VAL A 51 -14.75 -11.72 2.05
CA VAL A 51 -14.81 -12.59 0.86
C VAL A 51 -16.05 -12.28 0.01
N GLU A 52 -17.21 -12.12 0.63
CA GLU A 52 -18.44 -11.74 -0.07
C GLU A 52 -18.31 -10.38 -0.75
N LEU A 53 -17.78 -9.38 -0.03
CA LEU A 53 -17.56 -8.04 -0.56
C LEU A 53 -16.60 -8.05 -1.75
N THR A 54 -15.44 -8.69 -1.64
CA THR A 54 -14.43 -8.71 -2.71
C THR A 54 -14.92 -9.45 -3.95
N ASN A 55 -15.66 -10.55 -3.79
CA ASN A 55 -16.31 -11.27 -4.88
C ASN A 55 -17.37 -10.40 -5.57
N ALA A 56 -18.21 -9.70 -4.81
CA ALA A 56 -19.22 -8.80 -5.36
C ALA A 56 -18.59 -7.62 -6.12
N LEU A 57 -17.49 -7.06 -5.62
CA LEU A 57 -16.73 -6.00 -6.30
C LEU A 57 -16.13 -6.50 -7.62
N GLN A 58 -15.51 -7.69 -7.63
CA GLN A 58 -14.99 -8.28 -8.87
C GLN A 58 -16.10 -8.55 -9.90
N ALA A 59 -17.27 -8.98 -9.46
CA ALA A 59 -18.43 -9.19 -10.33
C ALA A 59 -18.90 -7.89 -11.01
N CYS A 60 -18.66 -6.72 -10.43
CA CYS A 60 -18.94 -5.42 -11.04
C CYS A 60 -17.95 -5.05 -12.17
N SER A 61 -16.83 -5.79 -12.33
CA SER A 61 -15.80 -5.52 -13.35
C SER A 61 -15.54 -6.73 -14.25
N PRO A 62 -16.51 -7.16 -15.06
CA PRO A 62 -16.40 -8.39 -15.85
C PRO A 62 -15.40 -8.31 -17.01
N HIS A 63 -14.94 -7.11 -17.37
CA HIS A 63 -14.06 -6.88 -18.52
C HIS A 63 -12.57 -6.84 -18.18
N ALA A 64 -12.23 -6.54 -16.93
CA ALA A 64 -10.85 -6.49 -16.45
C ALA A 64 -10.81 -6.81 -14.96
N PRO A 65 -9.80 -7.54 -14.48
CA PRO A 65 -9.62 -7.74 -13.05
C PRO A 65 -9.51 -6.40 -12.32
N LEU A 66 -10.35 -6.21 -11.31
CA LEU A 66 -10.31 -5.03 -10.46
C LEU A 66 -9.13 -5.12 -9.49
N LEU A 67 -8.35 -4.06 -9.35
CA LEU A 67 -7.41 -3.94 -8.25
C LEU A 67 -8.18 -3.66 -6.96
N ILE A 68 -8.15 -4.59 -6.02
CA ILE A 68 -8.71 -4.41 -4.69
C ILE A 68 -7.55 -4.23 -3.72
N SER A 69 -7.40 -3.01 -3.20
CA SER A 69 -6.26 -2.60 -2.41
C SER A 69 -6.60 -2.31 -0.96
N ILE A 70 -5.58 -2.33 -0.12
CA ILE A 70 -5.66 -2.07 1.31
C ILE A 70 -4.34 -1.48 1.81
N ASP A 71 -4.36 -0.71 2.90
CA ASP A 71 -3.18 -0.35 3.70
C ASP A 71 -2.98 -1.38 4.81
N GLN A 72 -2.21 -2.42 4.56
CA GLN A 72 -1.84 -3.43 5.56
C GLN A 72 -0.32 -3.44 5.73
N GLU A 73 0.19 -2.43 6.46
CA GLU A 73 1.62 -2.23 6.71
C GLU A 73 2.11 -3.03 7.94
N GLY A 74 1.25 -3.22 8.90
CA GLY A 74 1.55 -3.64 10.27
C GLY A 74 1.49 -2.47 11.26
N GLY A 75 1.65 -2.76 12.55
CA GLY A 75 1.56 -1.75 13.60
C GLY A 75 0.25 -0.96 13.57
N ARG A 76 0.36 0.37 13.64
CA ARG A 76 -0.79 1.28 13.64
C ARG A 76 -1.52 1.42 12.31
N VAL A 77 -0.89 0.99 11.21
CA VAL A 77 -1.50 0.99 9.87
C VAL A 77 -1.85 -0.45 9.49
N SER A 78 -2.89 -0.95 10.12
CA SER A 78 -3.45 -2.28 9.91
C SER A 78 -4.97 -2.13 9.82
N ARG A 79 -5.56 -2.60 8.71
CA ARG A 79 -7.00 -2.43 8.44
C ARG A 79 -7.80 -3.69 8.68
N LEU A 80 -7.15 -4.85 8.52
CA LEU A 80 -7.81 -6.14 8.72
C LEU A 80 -8.28 -6.32 10.17
N PRO A 81 -9.42 -7.01 10.39
CA PRO A 81 -9.89 -7.38 11.72
C PRO A 81 -8.85 -8.18 12.53
N LYS A 82 -8.97 -8.17 13.86
CA LYS A 82 -8.05 -8.88 14.77
C LYS A 82 -8.06 -10.41 14.66
N THR A 83 -8.95 -10.97 13.85
CA THR A 83 -8.97 -12.39 13.48
C THR A 83 -7.82 -12.78 12.54
N PHE A 84 -7.21 -11.80 11.88
CA PHE A 84 -6.00 -11.96 11.08
C PHE A 84 -4.73 -11.81 11.93
N THR A 85 -3.59 -12.19 11.36
CA THR A 85 -2.30 -12.06 12.05
C THR A 85 -1.99 -10.59 12.34
N ILE A 86 -1.62 -10.30 13.59
CA ILE A 86 -1.19 -8.96 14.00
C ILE A 86 0.32 -8.87 13.79
N PHE A 87 0.73 -8.00 12.86
CA PHE A 87 2.13 -7.74 12.57
C PHE A 87 2.62 -6.50 13.33
N PRO A 88 3.89 -6.50 13.77
CA PRO A 88 4.50 -5.32 14.37
C PRO A 88 4.67 -4.20 13.32
N PRO A 89 4.95 -2.96 13.75
CA PRO A 89 5.32 -1.89 12.84
C PRO A 89 6.69 -2.15 12.19
N CYS A 90 6.94 -1.50 11.03
CA CYS A 90 8.14 -1.76 10.22
C CYS A 90 9.46 -1.45 10.96
N ASP A 91 9.47 -0.52 11.91
CA ASP A 91 10.66 -0.22 12.71
C ASP A 91 11.13 -1.40 13.57
N VAL A 92 10.22 -2.29 13.98
CA VAL A 92 10.59 -3.54 14.69
C VAL A 92 11.34 -4.45 13.74
N LEU A 93 10.86 -4.63 12.50
CA LEU A 93 11.59 -5.39 11.48
C LEU A 93 12.93 -4.71 11.15
N GLY A 94 12.95 -3.37 11.11
CA GLY A 94 14.17 -2.58 10.96
C GLY A 94 15.21 -2.87 12.04
N ARG A 95 14.79 -2.95 13.31
CA ARG A 95 15.68 -3.31 14.43
C ARG A 95 16.15 -4.78 14.39
N CYS A 96 15.31 -5.69 13.86
CA CYS A 96 15.74 -7.07 13.63
C CYS A 96 16.78 -7.18 12.52
N ASN A 97 16.81 -6.22 11.61
CA ASN A 97 17.73 -6.14 10.47
C ASN A 97 17.86 -7.47 9.69
N SER A 98 16.71 -8.11 9.42
CA SER A 98 16.65 -9.39 8.71
C SER A 98 15.70 -9.31 7.52
N SER A 99 16.27 -9.45 6.34
CA SER A 99 15.54 -9.51 5.07
C SER A 99 14.62 -10.72 5.00
N GLU A 100 15.03 -11.86 5.61
CA GLU A 100 14.23 -13.07 5.68
C GLU A 100 12.97 -12.86 6.50
N LEU A 101 13.06 -12.15 7.63
CA LEU A 101 11.88 -11.83 8.45
C LEU A 101 10.95 -10.83 7.73
N ALA A 102 11.50 -9.81 7.08
CA ALA A 102 10.71 -8.86 6.30
C ALA A 102 9.98 -9.54 5.15
N TYR A 103 10.67 -10.41 4.41
CA TYR A 103 10.05 -11.24 3.36
C TYR A 103 8.97 -12.16 3.91
N ALA A 104 9.25 -12.91 4.98
CA ALA A 104 8.30 -13.85 5.57
C ALA A 104 7.04 -13.17 6.11
N ALA A 105 7.19 -12.01 6.77
CA ALA A 105 6.06 -11.20 7.23
C ALA A 105 5.20 -10.73 6.03
N ALA A 106 5.82 -10.18 5.00
CA ALA A 106 5.14 -9.73 3.79
C ALA A 106 4.43 -10.87 3.04
N ALA A 107 5.09 -12.03 2.91
CA ALA A 107 4.49 -13.21 2.28
C ALA A 107 3.29 -13.75 3.09
N THR A 108 3.33 -13.65 4.41
CA THR A 108 2.20 -14.04 5.27
C THR A 108 1.04 -13.07 5.13
N ILE A 109 1.30 -11.76 5.18
CA ILE A 109 0.29 -10.73 4.89
C ILE A 109 -0.36 -11.00 3.52
N ALA A 110 0.46 -11.23 2.49
CA ALA A 110 -0.05 -11.47 1.14
C ALA A 110 -0.95 -12.72 1.05
N LYS A 111 -0.61 -13.80 1.73
CA LYS A 111 -1.44 -15.01 1.80
C LYS A 111 -2.80 -14.72 2.43
N GLU A 112 -2.82 -13.97 3.53
CA GLU A 112 -4.06 -13.58 4.20
C GLU A 112 -4.91 -12.67 3.31
N LEU A 113 -4.30 -11.64 2.67
CA LEU A 113 -4.98 -10.77 1.73
C LEU A 113 -5.59 -11.54 0.56
N ARG A 114 -4.81 -12.44 -0.04
CA ARG A 114 -5.27 -13.30 -1.14
C ARG A 114 -6.43 -14.20 -0.74
N ALA A 115 -6.39 -14.76 0.46
CA ALA A 115 -7.44 -15.64 0.96
C ALA A 115 -8.82 -14.94 1.01
N VAL A 116 -8.84 -13.63 1.17
CA VAL A 116 -10.07 -12.81 1.19
C VAL A 116 -10.27 -11.97 -0.08
N GLY A 117 -9.57 -12.29 -1.17
CA GLY A 117 -9.78 -11.66 -2.47
C GLY A 117 -9.13 -10.28 -2.67
N ILE A 118 -8.32 -9.80 -1.73
CA ILE A 118 -7.52 -8.57 -1.86
C ILE A 118 -6.24 -8.89 -2.64
N ASN A 119 -5.94 -8.11 -3.69
CA ASN A 119 -4.85 -8.40 -4.62
C ASN A 119 -3.78 -7.31 -4.72
N MET A 120 -3.91 -6.21 -3.95
CA MET A 120 -2.93 -5.13 -3.87
C MET A 120 -2.76 -4.67 -2.43
N ASN A 121 -1.52 -4.43 -2.00
CA ASN A 121 -1.21 -3.82 -0.71
C ASN A 121 -0.47 -2.51 -0.93
N MET A 122 -0.93 -1.43 -0.31
CA MET A 122 -0.25 -0.14 -0.28
C MET A 122 0.95 -0.19 0.68
N SER A 123 1.89 -1.06 0.38
CA SER A 123 3.11 -1.39 1.14
C SER A 123 4.19 -1.90 0.16
N PRO A 124 5.48 -1.70 0.49
CA PRO A 124 6.06 -1.15 1.71
C PRO A 124 6.12 0.37 1.78
N VAL A 125 6.31 0.89 3.01
CA VAL A 125 6.79 2.26 3.23
C VAL A 125 8.29 2.29 2.93
N LEU A 126 8.68 3.09 1.93
CA LEU A 126 10.06 3.30 1.47
C LEU A 126 10.64 4.63 1.95
N ASP A 127 9.93 5.31 2.83
CA ASP A 127 10.39 6.55 3.44
C ASP A 127 11.55 6.28 4.39
N VAL A 128 12.58 7.13 4.31
CA VAL A 128 13.70 7.14 5.26
C VAL A 128 13.35 8.10 6.39
N ASN A 129 13.09 7.58 7.60
CA ASN A 129 12.66 8.38 8.77
C ASN A 129 13.84 9.17 9.37
N CYS A 130 14.40 10.09 8.58
CA CYS A 130 15.57 10.87 8.97
C CYS A 130 15.24 12.06 9.89
N ASN A 131 13.96 12.46 9.98
CA ASN A 131 13.49 13.50 10.89
C ASN A 131 12.71 12.87 12.07
N PRO A 132 13.29 12.87 13.30
CA PRO A 132 12.60 12.31 14.47
C PRO A 132 11.30 13.03 14.84
N ALA A 133 11.12 14.28 14.38
CA ALA A 133 9.92 15.07 14.62
C ALA A 133 8.81 14.81 13.59
N ASN A 134 9.03 13.91 12.62
CA ASN A 134 8.02 13.58 11.61
C ASN A 134 6.78 12.95 12.27
N PRO A 135 5.58 13.55 12.11
CA PRO A 135 4.38 13.09 12.82
C PRO A 135 3.69 11.90 12.12
N VAL A 136 4.08 11.56 10.87
CA VAL A 136 3.35 10.64 10.01
C VAL A 136 4.09 9.31 9.82
N ILE A 137 5.39 9.36 9.55
CA ILE A 137 6.18 8.18 9.22
C ILE A 137 6.59 7.44 10.48
N GLY A 138 7.51 7.95 11.27
CA GLY A 138 7.90 7.35 12.55
C GLY A 138 8.17 5.85 12.44
N ASP A 139 7.43 5.07 13.24
CA ASP A 139 7.50 3.60 13.33
C ASP A 139 7.05 2.84 12.07
N ARG A 140 6.48 3.52 11.08
CA ARG A 140 6.14 2.93 9.78
C ARG A 140 7.36 2.70 8.87
N ALA A 141 8.47 3.40 9.09
CA ALA A 141 9.70 3.21 8.33
C ALA A 141 10.55 2.07 8.88
N PHE A 142 11.28 1.38 8.01
CA PHE A 142 12.27 0.38 8.41
C PHE A 142 13.51 0.97 9.09
N GLY A 143 13.75 2.27 8.92
CA GLY A 143 14.90 2.92 9.53
C GLY A 143 15.03 4.40 9.18
N SER A 144 16.10 5.01 9.75
CA SER A 144 16.44 6.43 9.59
C SER A 144 17.54 6.67 8.55
N THR A 145 18.02 5.62 7.89
CA THR A 145 19.04 5.67 6.83
C THR A 145 18.62 4.85 5.62
N PRO A 146 19.10 5.18 4.41
CA PRO A 146 18.65 4.51 3.18
C PRO A 146 18.92 3.01 3.12
N GLY A 147 20.05 2.55 3.67
CA GLY A 147 20.49 1.15 3.58
C GLY A 147 19.44 0.14 4.06
N PRO A 148 19.05 0.16 5.33
CA PRO A 148 18.00 -0.74 5.86
C PRO A 148 16.66 -0.58 5.13
N VAL A 149 16.27 0.65 4.76
CA VAL A 149 15.00 0.89 4.04
C VAL A 149 15.03 0.25 2.66
N CYS A 150 16.16 0.34 1.94
CA CYS A 150 16.35 -0.35 0.66
C CYS A 150 16.24 -1.86 0.83
N GLU A 151 17.03 -2.43 1.72
CA GLU A 151 17.13 -3.89 1.88
C GLU A 151 15.81 -4.52 2.32
N LEU A 152 15.22 -4.01 3.40
CA LEU A 152 13.99 -4.56 3.96
C LEU A 152 12.76 -4.20 3.10
N GLY A 153 12.79 -3.04 2.44
CA GLY A 153 11.79 -2.66 1.47
C GLY A 153 11.75 -3.62 0.27
N LEU A 154 12.90 -3.98 -0.29
CA LEU A 154 12.99 -4.96 -1.38
C LEU A 154 12.53 -6.35 -0.93
N ALA A 155 12.91 -6.79 0.26
CA ALA A 155 12.45 -8.07 0.81
C ALA A 155 10.94 -8.09 0.97
N THR A 156 10.34 -6.98 1.43
CA THR A 156 8.88 -6.84 1.56
C THR A 156 8.19 -6.87 0.19
N ILE A 157 8.72 -6.16 -0.80
CA ILE A 157 8.20 -6.20 -2.19
C ILE A 157 8.24 -7.63 -2.71
N GLY A 158 9.36 -8.34 -2.53
CA GLY A 158 9.50 -9.75 -2.93
C GLY A 158 8.44 -10.63 -2.26
N GLY A 159 8.29 -10.55 -0.94
CA GLY A 159 7.31 -11.35 -0.19
C GLY A 159 5.86 -11.13 -0.66
N LEU A 160 5.48 -9.88 -0.95
CA LEU A 160 4.17 -9.55 -1.50
C LEU A 160 3.99 -10.09 -2.92
N GLN A 161 4.92 -9.79 -3.83
CA GLN A 161 4.78 -10.08 -5.25
C GLN A 161 4.94 -11.56 -5.59
N ASP A 162 5.86 -12.28 -4.94
CA ASP A 162 6.00 -13.74 -5.06
C ASP A 162 4.74 -14.46 -4.57
N SER A 163 4.01 -13.85 -3.62
CA SER A 163 2.72 -14.31 -3.13
C SER A 163 1.53 -13.76 -3.94
N ARG A 164 1.77 -13.15 -5.12
CA ARG A 164 0.76 -12.64 -6.06
C ARG A 164 -0.11 -11.53 -5.50
N VAL A 165 0.44 -10.65 -4.69
CA VAL A 165 -0.15 -9.38 -4.27
C VAL A 165 0.68 -8.25 -4.84
N VAL A 166 0.04 -7.31 -5.52
CA VAL A 166 0.69 -6.11 -6.06
C VAL A 166 1.25 -5.29 -4.90
N ALA A 167 2.57 -5.05 -4.90
CA ALA A 167 3.22 -4.15 -3.95
C ALA A 167 3.18 -2.71 -4.46
N CYS A 168 2.97 -1.75 -3.55
CA CYS A 168 3.02 -0.33 -3.84
C CYS A 168 3.99 0.37 -2.88
N GLY A 169 5.19 0.68 -3.37
CA GLY A 169 6.19 1.41 -2.59
C GLY A 169 5.79 2.88 -2.40
N LYS A 170 5.87 3.40 -1.17
CA LYS A 170 5.39 4.74 -0.82
C LYS A 170 6.27 5.41 0.23
N HIS A 171 6.27 6.74 0.32
CA HIS A 171 5.53 7.76 -0.41
C HIS A 171 6.52 8.56 -1.26
N PHE A 172 6.55 8.31 -2.55
CA PHE A 172 7.48 9.00 -3.46
C PHE A 172 7.21 10.53 -3.47
N PRO A 173 8.23 11.38 -3.44
CA PRO A 173 9.68 11.09 -3.53
C PRO A 173 10.37 10.81 -2.19
N GLY A 174 9.65 10.73 -1.07
CA GLY A 174 10.12 10.50 0.29
C GLY A 174 9.48 11.48 1.28
N HIS A 175 8.75 10.94 2.26
CA HIS A 175 7.99 11.71 3.26
C HIS A 175 8.70 11.76 4.62
N GLY A 176 9.87 11.10 4.77
CA GLY A 176 10.52 10.91 6.07
C GLY A 176 11.14 12.17 6.70
N ASP A 177 11.43 13.21 5.90
CA ASP A 177 11.99 14.48 6.36
C ASP A 177 10.95 15.60 6.56
N THR A 178 9.68 15.35 6.27
CA THR A 178 8.64 16.38 6.40
C THR A 178 8.25 16.62 7.85
N THR A 179 7.76 17.84 8.13
CA THR A 179 7.38 18.28 9.48
C THR A 179 5.87 18.34 9.69
N VAL A 180 5.08 18.13 8.63
CA VAL A 180 3.61 18.21 8.66
C VAL A 180 2.99 16.95 8.07
N ASP A 181 1.77 16.66 8.49
CA ASP A 181 0.96 15.58 7.98
C ASP A 181 0.31 15.97 6.65
N SER A 182 0.62 15.24 5.57
CA SER A 182 0.07 15.48 4.24
C SER A 182 -1.45 15.35 4.14
N HIS A 183 -2.10 14.74 5.13
CA HIS A 183 -3.56 14.66 5.22
C HIS A 183 -4.19 15.94 5.78
N LYS A 184 -3.39 16.81 6.41
CA LYS A 184 -3.87 18.04 7.06
C LYS A 184 -3.39 19.30 6.37
N GLU A 185 -2.15 19.27 5.87
CA GLU A 185 -1.49 20.42 5.25
C GLU A 185 -0.62 19.95 4.09
N LEU A 186 -0.30 20.85 3.16
CA LEU A 186 0.63 20.56 2.07
C LEU A 186 2.07 20.54 2.61
N PRO A 187 2.73 19.37 2.71
CA PRO A 187 4.11 19.32 3.15
C PRO A 187 5.04 19.96 2.11
N VAL A 188 5.99 20.75 2.58
CA VAL A 188 7.03 21.33 1.76
C VAL A 188 8.34 20.62 1.99
N VAL A 189 8.91 20.04 0.95
CA VAL A 189 10.24 19.44 0.96
C VAL A 189 11.25 20.53 0.59
N THR A 190 12.06 20.95 1.56
CA THR A 190 13.10 21.99 1.36
C THR A 190 14.47 21.41 1.05
N ALA A 191 14.58 20.09 1.02
CA ALA A 191 15.83 19.37 0.72
C ALA A 191 16.33 19.70 -0.69
N SER A 192 17.65 19.88 -0.83
CA SER A 192 18.27 20.03 -2.16
C SER A 192 18.16 18.73 -2.97
N LYS A 193 18.31 18.84 -4.29
CA LYS A 193 18.30 17.67 -5.16
C LYS A 193 19.39 16.66 -4.77
N GLU A 194 20.58 17.17 -4.43
CA GLU A 194 21.72 16.34 -3.99
C GLU A 194 21.38 15.55 -2.73
N ARG A 195 20.65 16.17 -1.80
CA ARG A 195 20.17 15.48 -0.59
C ARG A 195 19.17 14.40 -0.93
N LEU A 196 18.17 14.70 -1.77
CA LEU A 196 17.16 13.71 -2.22
C LEU A 196 17.82 12.52 -2.92
N GLU A 197 18.83 12.78 -3.76
CA GLU A 197 19.60 11.76 -4.45
C GLU A 197 20.36 10.80 -3.51
N GLN A 198 20.75 11.27 -2.34
CA GLN A 198 21.52 10.50 -1.36
C GLN A 198 20.66 9.77 -0.33
N VAL A 199 19.48 10.29 -0.01
CA VAL A 199 18.69 9.79 1.11
C VAL A 199 17.31 9.31 0.67
N GLU A 200 16.49 10.14 0.06
CA GLU A 200 15.09 9.84 -0.20
C GLU A 200 14.89 8.95 -1.44
N PHE A 201 15.65 9.17 -2.52
CA PHE A 201 15.47 8.44 -3.78
C PHE A 201 16.04 7.02 -3.82
N PRO A 202 17.13 6.66 -3.11
CA PRO A 202 17.71 5.32 -3.23
C PRO A 202 16.71 4.17 -3.02
N PRO A 203 15.81 4.17 -2.01
CA PRO A 203 14.82 3.10 -1.86
C PRO A 203 13.89 2.95 -3.07
N PHE A 204 13.41 4.05 -3.63
CA PHE A 204 12.52 4.03 -4.80
C PHE A 204 13.23 3.60 -6.08
N ARG A 205 14.49 4.02 -6.28
CA ARG A 205 15.31 3.54 -7.40
C ARG A 205 15.55 2.05 -7.35
N GLN A 206 15.91 1.53 -6.18
CA GLN A 206 16.13 0.11 -6.02
C GLN A 206 14.82 -0.66 -6.19
N ALA A 207 13.72 -0.21 -5.60
CA ALA A 207 12.42 -0.82 -5.80
C ALA A 207 12.02 -0.87 -7.28
N THR A 208 12.22 0.22 -8.02
CA THR A 208 11.95 0.28 -9.47
C THR A 208 12.85 -0.68 -10.25
N ALA A 209 14.16 -0.70 -9.95
CA ALA A 209 15.12 -1.60 -10.61
C ALA A 209 14.80 -3.09 -10.35
N HIS A 210 14.17 -3.41 -9.22
CA HIS A 210 13.76 -4.77 -8.85
C HIS A 210 12.29 -5.07 -9.21
N GLY A 211 11.65 -4.23 -10.00
CA GLY A 211 10.34 -4.51 -10.57
C GLY A 211 9.17 -4.37 -9.60
N VAL A 212 9.21 -3.37 -8.70
CA VAL A 212 8.02 -3.03 -7.92
C VAL A 212 6.86 -2.70 -8.87
N ALA A 213 5.69 -3.24 -8.60
CA ALA A 213 4.55 -3.13 -9.50
C ALA A 213 3.90 -1.74 -9.49
N ALA A 214 3.97 -1.01 -8.37
CA ALA A 214 3.44 0.35 -8.25
C ALA A 214 4.27 1.20 -7.29
N LEU A 215 4.22 2.52 -7.50
CA LEU A 215 4.73 3.56 -6.60
C LEU A 215 3.63 4.60 -6.36
N MET A 216 3.55 5.11 -5.16
CA MET A 216 2.62 6.17 -4.75
C MET A 216 3.37 7.29 -4.06
#